data_b5ed2e7f1efed76c98a3917bd59c20b1
#
_entry.id   b5ed2e7f1efed76c98a3917bd59c20b1
#
_cell.length_a   1.000
_cell.length_b   1.000
_cell.length_c   1.000
_cell.angle_alpha   90.00
_cell.angle_beta   90.00
_cell.angle_gamma   90.00
#
_symmetry.space_group_name_H-M   'P 1'
#
loop_
_entity.id
_entity.type
_entity.pdbx_description
1 polymer ?
#
loop_
_entity_poly.entity_id
_entity_poly.type
_entity_poly.pdbx_seq_one_letter_code
_entity_poly.pdbx_strand_id
1 'polypeptide(L)'
;MHLHDNPFPVPPGGFSAISKYNPHLWTSEQLRAIFVARQRELAELTQTLRDLPTGTVGQHCLLVGARGIGKSTLMQRLALAVEDDASLSAIWLPLRFPEEQYTVHTLAQFWANVLDSLADALERHGQPAEAIAAIDATSTRLAALPPAEQAEAALQALRHISQTRGQRLLLLVDNTDLLLHNIGPQEQWTLRQVLQSEPQLLWVGGSYQSLEANSQYHDAFLDFFRITELRPLSLVEMRQALLALAHTFGGEASQAQMRHQLQAQPERLPTLRLLSGGNPRTTVMLYELLASGHAGHVRSDLEALLDNMTPLYKARLD
;
A
#
# COMPACT_ATOMS: atom_id res chain seq x y z
N MET A 1 29.20 0.37 -7.38
CA MET A 1 29.81 -0.03 -6.12
C MET A 1 29.92 1.21 -5.24
N HIS A 2 28.88 1.55 -4.51
CA HIS A 2 28.88 2.37 -3.30
C HIS A 2 27.58 2.11 -2.56
N LEU A 3 27.66 1.24 -1.56
CA LEU A 3 26.66 1.03 -0.53
C LEU A 3 26.51 2.33 0.24
N HIS A 4 25.30 2.89 0.29
CA HIS A 4 24.98 3.98 1.20
C HIS A 4 25.01 3.41 2.63
N ASP A 5 26.04 3.73 3.37
CA ASP A 5 26.16 3.50 4.81
C ASP A 5 25.00 4.20 5.50
N ASN A 6 24.17 3.41 6.16
CA ASN A 6 23.12 3.91 7.05
C ASN A 6 23.78 4.53 8.29
N PRO A 7 23.62 5.84 8.57
CA PRO A 7 24.36 6.53 9.65
C PRO A 7 23.88 6.23 11.08
N PHE A 8 22.92 5.31 11.26
CA PHE A 8 22.42 4.95 12.58
C PHE A 8 22.81 3.52 12.97
N PRO A 9 23.62 3.32 14.03
CA PRO A 9 23.94 1.99 14.51
C PRO A 9 22.67 1.32 15.07
N VAL A 10 22.30 0.17 14.49
CA VAL A 10 21.22 -0.67 15.00
C VAL A 10 21.72 -1.35 16.29
N PRO A 11 21.06 -1.17 17.44
CA PRO A 11 21.44 -1.90 18.66
C PRO A 11 21.17 -3.41 18.48
N PRO A 12 22.02 -4.28 19.00
CA PRO A 12 21.84 -5.71 18.89
C PRO A 12 20.57 -6.13 19.65
N GLY A 13 19.59 -6.65 18.92
CA GLY A 13 18.37 -7.28 19.46
C GLY A 13 17.07 -6.47 19.42
N GLY A 14 17.06 -5.25 18.88
CA GLY A 14 15.83 -4.45 18.78
C GLY A 14 15.52 -4.03 17.33
N PHE A 15 14.39 -4.44 16.81
CA PHE A 15 13.82 -3.77 15.62
C PHE A 15 13.67 -2.28 15.94
N SER A 16 14.21 -1.43 15.08
CA SER A 16 14.04 0.02 15.20
C SER A 16 12.54 0.35 15.31
N ALA A 17 12.15 1.20 16.25
CA ALA A 17 10.78 1.69 16.41
C ALA A 17 10.18 2.16 15.05
N ILE A 18 11.02 2.75 14.20
CA ILE A 18 10.67 3.25 12.87
C ILE A 18 10.15 2.14 11.93
N SER A 19 10.68 0.90 12.01
CA SER A 19 10.26 -0.20 11.13
C SER A 19 8.83 -0.67 11.40
N LYS A 20 8.35 -0.58 12.63
CA LYS A 20 6.99 -1.00 13.01
C LYS A 20 5.90 -0.07 12.47
N TYR A 21 6.22 1.21 12.23
CA TYR A 21 5.26 2.20 11.73
C TYR A 21 5.19 2.26 10.21
N ASN A 22 6.13 1.62 9.52
CA ASN A 22 6.18 1.60 8.07
C ASN A 22 5.94 0.18 7.54
N PRO A 23 4.73 -0.12 7.02
CA PRO A 23 4.40 -1.44 6.48
C PRO A 23 5.32 -1.89 5.33
N HIS A 24 5.96 -0.96 4.63
CA HIS A 24 6.93 -1.27 3.56
C HIS A 24 8.21 -1.93 4.08
N LEU A 25 8.51 -1.78 5.38
CA LEU A 25 9.67 -2.40 6.03
C LEU A 25 9.34 -3.77 6.66
N TRP A 26 8.07 -4.19 6.64
CA TRP A 26 7.69 -5.50 7.15
C TRP A 26 8.02 -6.60 6.15
N THR A 27 8.49 -7.73 6.66
CA THR A 27 8.60 -8.92 5.83
C THR A 27 7.22 -9.41 5.40
N SER A 28 7.16 -10.16 4.30
CA SER A 28 5.90 -10.77 3.84
C SER A 28 5.24 -11.64 4.92
N GLU A 29 6.04 -12.34 5.73
CA GLU A 29 5.56 -13.16 6.85
C GLU A 29 4.95 -12.29 7.97
N GLN A 30 5.66 -11.24 8.38
CA GLN A 30 5.16 -10.28 9.37
C GLN A 30 3.85 -9.63 8.91
N LEU A 31 3.78 -9.21 7.64
CA LEU A 31 2.58 -8.61 7.09
C LEU A 31 1.40 -9.58 7.12
N ARG A 32 1.59 -10.86 6.76
CA ARG A 32 0.54 -11.90 6.86
C ARG A 32 0.09 -12.10 8.30
N ALA A 33 1.01 -12.14 9.26
CA ALA A 33 0.72 -12.38 10.67
C ALA A 33 -0.03 -11.22 11.33
N ILE A 34 0.32 -9.98 10.99
CA ILE A 34 -0.26 -8.77 11.60
C ILE A 34 -1.59 -8.37 10.94
N PHE A 35 -1.81 -8.75 9.68
CA PHE A 35 -3.00 -8.37 8.92
C PHE A 35 -4.22 -9.20 9.38
N VAL A 36 -4.79 -8.84 10.52
CA VAL A 36 -5.96 -9.51 11.14
C VAL A 36 -7.27 -8.75 10.92
N ALA A 37 -7.20 -7.45 10.67
CA ALA A 37 -8.33 -6.62 10.29
C ALA A 37 -8.49 -6.56 8.75
N ARG A 38 -9.61 -6.04 8.27
CA ARG A 38 -9.88 -5.81 6.84
C ARG A 38 -9.90 -7.08 5.98
N GLN A 39 -10.19 -8.22 6.59
CA GLN A 39 -10.28 -9.49 5.87
C GLN A 39 -11.40 -9.48 4.84
N ARG A 40 -12.49 -8.75 5.11
CA ARG A 40 -13.61 -8.59 4.19
C ARG A 40 -13.19 -7.83 2.94
N GLU A 41 -12.56 -6.67 3.10
CA GLU A 41 -12.10 -5.84 1.98
C GLU A 41 -11.06 -6.57 1.14
N LEU A 42 -10.14 -7.32 1.77
CA LEU A 42 -9.19 -8.17 1.08
C LEU A 42 -9.90 -9.27 0.27
N ALA A 43 -10.88 -9.96 0.87
CA ALA A 43 -11.64 -11.01 0.21
C ALA A 43 -12.44 -10.46 -0.98
N GLU A 44 -13.09 -9.31 -0.85
CA GLU A 44 -13.83 -8.65 -1.93
C GLU A 44 -12.92 -8.26 -3.10
N LEU A 45 -11.72 -7.70 -2.83
CA LEU A 45 -10.74 -7.38 -3.88
C LEU A 45 -10.21 -8.64 -4.55
N THR A 46 -9.86 -9.66 -3.77
CA THR A 46 -9.37 -10.94 -4.30
C THR A 46 -10.42 -11.64 -5.15
N GLN A 47 -11.69 -11.60 -4.73
CA GLN A 47 -12.80 -12.16 -5.48
C GLN A 47 -13.02 -11.41 -6.80
N THR A 48 -12.90 -10.07 -6.79
CA THR A 48 -12.96 -9.26 -8.02
C THR A 48 -11.91 -9.70 -9.05
N LEU A 49 -10.68 -10.02 -8.58
CA LEU A 49 -9.62 -10.53 -9.46
C LEU A 49 -9.95 -11.91 -10.05
N ARG A 50 -10.56 -12.81 -9.24
CA ARG A 50 -10.95 -14.16 -9.70
C ARG A 50 -12.09 -14.13 -10.72
N ASP A 51 -13.08 -13.27 -10.48
CA ASP A 51 -14.29 -13.23 -11.29
C ASP A 51 -14.13 -12.47 -12.60
N LEU A 52 -13.00 -11.76 -12.78
CA LEU A 52 -12.78 -10.95 -13.98
C LEU A 52 -12.39 -11.83 -15.17
N PRO A 53 -13.28 -11.99 -16.19
CA PRO A 53 -13.00 -12.82 -17.35
C PRO A 53 -11.77 -12.34 -18.13
N THR A 54 -11.04 -13.28 -18.73
CA THR A 54 -9.91 -12.95 -19.59
C THR A 54 -10.36 -12.11 -20.78
N GLY A 55 -9.59 -11.08 -21.11
CA GLY A 55 -9.89 -10.18 -22.24
C GLY A 55 -10.98 -9.12 -21.96
N THR A 56 -11.52 -9.06 -20.75
CA THR A 56 -12.46 -7.99 -20.36
C THR A 56 -11.74 -6.94 -19.50
N VAL A 57 -12.14 -5.68 -19.70
CA VAL A 57 -11.70 -4.56 -18.85
C VAL A 57 -12.35 -4.69 -17.49
N GLY A 58 -11.55 -4.61 -16.42
CA GLY A 58 -12.03 -4.67 -15.04
C GLY A 58 -12.48 -3.32 -14.50
N GLN A 59 -13.34 -3.35 -13.47
CA GLN A 59 -13.69 -2.16 -12.72
C GLN A 59 -12.52 -1.80 -11.80
N HIS A 60 -11.86 -0.69 -12.07
CA HIS A 60 -10.79 -0.15 -11.22
C HIS A 60 -11.32 0.24 -9.83
N CYS A 61 -10.50 0.09 -8.80
CA CYS A 61 -10.89 0.31 -7.40
C CYS A 61 -10.08 1.43 -6.76
N LEU A 62 -10.72 2.21 -5.90
CA LEU A 62 -10.07 3.22 -5.09
C LEU A 62 -10.37 2.99 -3.60
N LEU A 63 -9.33 2.75 -2.81
CA LEU A 63 -9.39 2.64 -1.37
C LEU A 63 -9.34 4.05 -0.79
N VAL A 64 -10.40 4.48 -0.15
CA VAL A 64 -10.52 5.85 0.40
C VAL A 64 -10.48 5.82 1.91
N GLY A 65 -9.78 6.78 2.50
CA GLY A 65 -9.78 6.96 3.94
C GLY A 65 -8.59 7.75 4.46
N ALA A 66 -8.68 8.15 5.71
CA ALA A 66 -7.70 8.98 6.38
C ALA A 66 -6.28 8.41 6.34
N ARG A 67 -5.28 9.26 6.51
CA ARG A 67 -3.88 8.84 6.58
C ARG A 67 -3.68 7.85 7.75
N GLY A 68 -2.92 6.78 7.51
CA GLY A 68 -2.70 5.73 8.51
C GLY A 68 -3.84 4.73 8.66
N ILE A 69 -4.94 4.84 7.88
CA ILE A 69 -6.10 3.94 7.95
C ILE A 69 -5.82 2.53 7.40
N GLY A 70 -4.66 2.31 6.79
CA GLY A 70 -4.21 1.00 6.31
C GLY A 70 -4.44 0.72 4.82
N LYS A 71 -4.56 1.75 3.97
CA LYS A 71 -4.69 1.60 2.50
C LYS A 71 -3.48 0.87 1.90
N SER A 72 -2.28 1.39 2.13
CA SER A 72 -1.02 0.80 1.64
C SER A 72 -0.83 -0.62 2.15
N THR A 73 -1.15 -0.87 3.43
CA THR A 73 -1.09 -2.21 4.04
C THR A 73 -2.04 -3.19 3.35
N LEU A 74 -3.27 -2.76 3.03
CA LEU A 74 -4.25 -3.59 2.32
C LEU A 74 -3.79 -3.89 0.89
N MET A 75 -3.23 -2.91 0.17
CA MET A 75 -2.68 -3.11 -1.19
C MET A 75 -1.50 -4.10 -1.17
N GLN A 76 -0.58 -3.96 -0.22
CA GLN A 76 0.53 -4.91 -0.07
C GLN A 76 0.03 -6.32 0.29
N ARG A 77 -0.98 -6.42 1.15
CA ARG A 77 -1.58 -7.72 1.50
C ARG A 77 -2.32 -8.34 0.32
N LEU A 78 -2.96 -7.52 -0.54
CA LEU A 78 -3.57 -7.97 -1.79
C LEU A 78 -2.50 -8.52 -2.75
N ALA A 79 -1.35 -7.86 -2.90
CA ALA A 79 -0.25 -8.38 -3.69
C ALA A 79 0.20 -9.76 -3.18
N LEU A 80 0.41 -9.91 -1.86
CA LEU A 80 0.74 -11.21 -1.27
C LEU A 80 -0.37 -12.25 -1.46
N ALA A 81 -1.65 -11.85 -1.42
CA ALA A 81 -2.75 -12.79 -1.66
C ALA A 81 -2.76 -13.31 -3.09
N VAL A 82 -2.39 -12.47 -4.06
CA VAL A 82 -2.22 -12.89 -5.47
C VAL A 82 -1.01 -13.80 -5.61
N GLU A 83 0.11 -13.45 -5.00
CA GLU A 83 1.36 -14.22 -5.04
C GLU A 83 1.21 -15.61 -4.37
N ASP A 84 0.44 -15.69 -3.29
CA ASP A 84 0.19 -16.92 -2.51
C ASP A 84 -0.81 -17.89 -3.21
N ASP A 85 -1.63 -17.39 -4.14
CA ASP A 85 -2.64 -18.17 -4.85
C ASP A 85 -2.18 -18.50 -6.27
N ALA A 86 -1.89 -19.77 -6.53
CA ALA A 86 -1.38 -20.24 -7.83
C ALA A 86 -2.33 -19.90 -9.00
N SER A 87 -3.64 -19.86 -8.77
CA SER A 87 -4.62 -19.51 -9.81
C SER A 87 -4.61 -18.03 -10.14
N LEU A 88 -4.41 -17.17 -9.13
CA LEU A 88 -4.31 -15.74 -9.31
C LEU A 88 -2.96 -15.31 -9.87
N SER A 89 -1.87 -15.86 -9.36
CA SER A 89 -0.50 -15.55 -9.82
C SER A 89 -0.23 -16.01 -11.25
N ALA A 90 -0.95 -17.02 -11.73
CA ALA A 90 -0.91 -17.40 -13.15
C ALA A 90 -1.51 -16.32 -14.07
N ILE A 91 -2.47 -15.51 -13.57
CA ILE A 91 -3.20 -14.51 -14.33
C ILE A 91 -2.72 -13.08 -14.06
N TRP A 92 -2.35 -12.79 -12.81
CA TRP A 92 -2.06 -11.44 -12.35
C TRP A 92 -0.62 -11.31 -11.85
N LEU A 93 0.04 -10.24 -12.28
CA LEU A 93 1.34 -9.81 -11.75
C LEU A 93 1.13 -8.50 -10.96
N PRO A 94 1.26 -8.50 -9.62
CA PRO A 94 1.12 -7.29 -8.81
C PRO A 94 2.34 -6.37 -8.97
N LEU A 95 2.10 -5.15 -9.40
CA LEU A 95 3.08 -4.08 -9.50
C LEU A 95 2.88 -3.12 -8.31
N ARG A 96 3.86 -3.08 -7.41
CA ARG A 96 3.84 -2.26 -6.20
C ARG A 96 4.58 -0.97 -6.47
N PHE A 97 3.85 0.11 -6.59
CA PHE A 97 4.46 1.42 -6.80
C PHE A 97 5.10 1.96 -5.52
N PRO A 98 6.16 2.77 -5.62
CA PRO A 98 6.69 3.51 -4.48
C PRO A 98 5.62 4.39 -3.84
N GLU A 99 5.68 4.60 -2.52
CA GLU A 99 4.71 5.43 -1.79
C GLU A 99 4.71 6.89 -2.29
N GLU A 100 5.89 7.40 -2.69
CA GLU A 100 6.07 8.80 -3.08
C GLU A 100 6.14 8.95 -4.60
N GLN A 101 5.03 9.39 -5.21
CA GLN A 101 4.88 9.67 -6.64
C GLN A 101 4.95 11.19 -6.94
N TYR A 102 5.64 11.96 -6.08
CA TYR A 102 5.67 13.43 -6.18
C TYR A 102 6.28 13.97 -7.47
N THR A 103 7.08 13.18 -8.16
CA THR A 103 7.80 13.56 -9.38
C THR A 103 7.07 13.20 -10.68
N VAL A 104 5.89 12.57 -10.58
CA VAL A 104 5.13 12.17 -11.78
C VAL A 104 4.21 13.31 -12.19
N HIS A 105 4.52 13.94 -13.30
CA HIS A 105 3.77 15.05 -13.88
C HIS A 105 3.24 14.76 -15.28
N THR A 106 3.66 13.66 -15.90
CA THR A 106 3.26 13.26 -17.25
C THR A 106 2.96 11.78 -17.34
N LEU A 107 2.17 11.37 -18.34
CA LEU A 107 1.91 9.95 -18.63
C LEU A 107 3.17 9.18 -18.99
N ALA A 108 4.13 9.83 -19.65
CA ALA A 108 5.43 9.22 -19.95
C ALA A 108 6.14 8.79 -18.65
N GLN A 109 6.19 9.68 -17.66
CA GLN A 109 6.76 9.37 -16.34
C GLN A 109 5.95 8.30 -15.60
N PHE A 110 4.63 8.36 -15.69
CA PHE A 110 3.77 7.32 -15.08
C PHE A 110 4.07 5.94 -15.67
N TRP A 111 4.09 5.80 -16.99
CA TRP A 111 4.36 4.52 -17.64
C TRP A 111 5.81 4.04 -17.45
N ALA A 112 6.77 4.96 -17.31
CA ALA A 112 8.13 4.60 -16.88
C ALA A 112 8.12 3.97 -15.49
N ASN A 113 7.40 4.56 -14.52
CA ASN A 113 7.25 3.97 -13.17
C ASN A 113 6.52 2.61 -13.20
N VAL A 114 5.62 2.38 -14.15
CA VAL A 114 5.00 1.05 -14.35
C VAL A 114 6.05 0.04 -14.80
N LEU A 115 6.95 0.41 -15.72
CA LEU A 115 8.04 -0.46 -16.19
C LEU A 115 9.04 -0.75 -15.07
N ASP A 116 9.43 0.25 -14.28
CA ASP A 116 10.31 0.08 -13.12
C ASP A 116 9.68 -0.86 -12.08
N SER A 117 8.39 -0.65 -11.76
CA SER A 117 7.64 -1.54 -10.85
C SER A 117 7.50 -2.96 -11.41
N LEU A 118 7.49 -3.12 -12.73
CA LEU A 118 7.49 -4.41 -13.40
C LEU A 118 8.86 -5.11 -13.26
N ALA A 119 9.96 -4.39 -13.45
CA ALA A 119 11.32 -4.91 -13.22
C ALA A 119 11.48 -5.40 -11.77
N ASP A 120 11.07 -4.56 -10.80
CA ASP A 120 11.07 -4.91 -9.36
C ASP A 120 10.20 -6.14 -9.06
N ALA A 121 9.04 -6.27 -9.72
CA ALA A 121 8.19 -7.44 -9.55
C ALA A 121 8.86 -8.70 -10.08
N LEU A 122 9.51 -8.64 -11.24
CA LEU A 122 10.25 -9.76 -11.81
C LEU A 122 11.43 -10.18 -10.93
N GLU A 123 12.17 -9.23 -10.37
CA GLU A 123 13.27 -9.49 -9.44
C GLU A 123 12.75 -10.19 -8.17
N ARG A 124 11.69 -9.68 -7.55
CA ARG A 124 11.06 -10.31 -6.36
C ARG A 124 10.58 -11.74 -6.61
N HIS A 125 10.16 -12.03 -7.84
CA HIS A 125 9.73 -13.39 -8.25
C HIS A 125 10.89 -14.26 -8.72
N GLY A 126 12.14 -13.82 -8.57
CA GLY A 126 13.34 -14.60 -8.93
C GLY A 126 13.42 -14.90 -10.43
N GLN A 127 12.87 -14.02 -11.26
CA GLN A 127 12.96 -14.20 -12.72
C GLN A 127 14.41 -14.04 -13.20
N PRO A 128 14.79 -14.66 -14.34
CA PRO A 128 16.13 -14.53 -14.87
C PRO A 128 16.59 -13.09 -15.06
N ALA A 129 17.88 -12.81 -14.78
CA ALA A 129 18.44 -11.46 -14.91
C ALA A 129 18.28 -10.88 -16.33
N GLU A 130 18.26 -11.74 -17.35
CA GLU A 130 18.03 -11.35 -18.74
C GLU A 130 16.64 -10.75 -18.96
N ALA A 131 15.62 -11.27 -18.24
CA ALA A 131 14.27 -10.74 -18.32
C ALA A 131 14.17 -9.34 -17.69
N ILE A 132 14.85 -9.10 -16.58
CA ILE A 132 14.94 -7.80 -15.90
C ILE A 132 15.71 -6.82 -16.80
N ALA A 133 16.90 -7.22 -17.29
CA ALA A 133 17.72 -6.41 -18.19
C ALA A 133 16.97 -6.01 -19.48
N ALA A 134 16.08 -6.85 -19.99
CA ALA A 134 15.25 -6.54 -21.14
C ALA A 134 14.23 -5.40 -20.83
N ILE A 135 13.71 -5.32 -19.61
CA ILE A 135 12.84 -4.20 -19.17
C ILE A 135 13.68 -2.92 -19.06
N ASP A 136 14.86 -2.98 -18.41
CA ASP A 136 15.77 -1.82 -18.26
C ASP A 136 16.21 -1.27 -19.61
N ALA A 137 16.56 -2.15 -20.55
CA ALA A 137 16.89 -1.77 -21.91
C ALA A 137 15.70 -1.13 -22.65
N THR A 138 14.48 -1.59 -22.35
CA THR A 138 13.26 -0.99 -22.89
C THR A 138 13.05 0.41 -22.29
N SER A 139 13.14 0.58 -20.98
CA SER A 139 13.05 1.89 -20.30
C SER A 139 14.09 2.87 -20.83
N THR A 140 15.34 2.44 -20.98
CA THR A 140 16.42 3.27 -21.55
C THR A 140 16.11 3.71 -23.00
N ARG A 141 15.62 2.81 -23.84
CA ARG A 141 15.24 3.10 -25.22
C ARG A 141 14.08 4.09 -25.30
N LEU A 142 13.06 3.92 -24.43
CA LEU A 142 11.91 4.81 -24.37
C LEU A 142 12.30 6.22 -23.92
N ALA A 143 13.18 6.34 -22.93
CA ALA A 143 13.69 7.63 -22.48
C ALA A 143 14.44 8.42 -23.55
N ALA A 144 14.97 7.75 -24.58
CA ALA A 144 15.63 8.39 -25.73
C ALA A 144 14.66 8.88 -26.81
N LEU A 145 13.37 8.52 -26.74
CA LEU A 145 12.35 9.00 -27.70
C LEU A 145 11.96 10.46 -27.43
N PRO A 146 11.40 11.16 -28.43
CA PRO A 146 10.75 12.45 -28.22
C PRO A 146 9.66 12.36 -27.14
N PRO A 147 9.52 13.35 -26.25
CA PRO A 147 8.56 13.32 -25.14
C PRO A 147 7.12 12.98 -25.56
N ALA A 148 6.67 13.45 -26.73
CA ALA A 148 5.34 13.20 -27.26
C ALA A 148 5.10 11.71 -27.63
N GLU A 149 6.15 10.95 -27.86
CA GLU A 149 6.07 9.53 -28.29
C GLU A 149 6.27 8.56 -27.12
N GLN A 150 6.88 9.02 -26.01
CA GLN A 150 7.29 8.17 -24.91
C GLN A 150 6.11 7.43 -24.27
N ALA A 151 4.99 8.12 -24.02
CA ALA A 151 3.83 7.55 -23.33
C ALA A 151 3.19 6.40 -24.12
N GLU A 152 2.96 6.60 -25.41
CA GLU A 152 2.36 5.57 -26.28
C GLU A 152 3.33 4.39 -26.49
N ALA A 153 4.61 4.65 -26.70
CA ALA A 153 5.62 3.61 -26.86
C ALA A 153 5.79 2.76 -25.59
N ALA A 154 5.73 3.40 -24.41
CA ALA A 154 5.77 2.69 -23.13
C ALA A 154 4.53 1.80 -22.93
N LEU A 155 3.34 2.29 -23.26
CA LEU A 155 2.11 1.51 -23.20
C LEU A 155 2.16 0.31 -24.17
N GLN A 156 2.66 0.49 -25.37
CA GLN A 156 2.86 -0.60 -26.33
C GLN A 156 3.83 -1.66 -25.81
N ALA A 157 4.93 -1.23 -25.17
CA ALA A 157 5.89 -2.16 -24.55
C ALA A 157 5.20 -2.97 -23.42
N LEU A 158 4.42 -2.34 -22.55
CA LEU A 158 3.67 -3.00 -21.48
C LEU A 158 2.64 -4.00 -22.04
N ARG A 159 1.90 -3.64 -23.10
CA ARG A 159 0.99 -4.57 -23.80
C ARG A 159 1.74 -5.81 -24.31
N HIS A 160 2.86 -5.61 -24.98
CA HIS A 160 3.67 -6.70 -25.52
C HIS A 160 4.21 -7.61 -24.40
N ILE A 161 4.71 -7.04 -23.32
CA ILE A 161 5.23 -7.80 -22.18
C ILE A 161 4.11 -8.61 -21.51
N SER A 162 2.97 -7.98 -21.24
CA SER A 162 1.79 -8.63 -20.67
C SER A 162 1.32 -9.81 -21.54
N GLN A 163 1.22 -9.62 -22.85
CA GLN A 163 0.81 -10.66 -23.81
C GLN A 163 1.83 -11.80 -23.86
N THR A 164 3.12 -11.49 -23.95
CA THR A 164 4.20 -12.50 -24.00
C THR A 164 4.25 -13.35 -22.73
N ARG A 165 3.98 -12.73 -21.58
CA ARG A 165 3.94 -13.43 -20.28
C ARG A 165 2.62 -14.16 -20.04
N GLY A 166 1.56 -13.83 -20.77
CA GLY A 166 0.20 -14.31 -20.51
C GLY A 166 -0.38 -13.81 -19.17
N GLN A 167 0.19 -12.75 -18.59
CA GLN A 167 -0.22 -12.18 -17.31
C GLN A 167 -0.74 -10.75 -17.46
N ARG A 168 -1.77 -10.43 -16.69
CA ARG A 168 -2.32 -9.07 -16.53
C ARG A 168 -1.57 -8.33 -15.43
N LEU A 169 -1.49 -7.02 -15.53
CA LEU A 169 -0.78 -6.18 -14.58
C LEU A 169 -1.76 -5.58 -13.57
N LEU A 170 -1.58 -5.91 -12.29
CA LEU A 170 -2.32 -5.31 -11.18
C LEU A 170 -1.53 -4.12 -10.63
N LEU A 171 -1.95 -2.92 -10.98
CA LEU A 171 -1.30 -1.66 -10.57
C LEU A 171 -1.76 -1.30 -9.15
N LEU A 172 -0.85 -1.33 -8.18
CA LEU A 172 -1.09 -0.96 -6.78
C LEU A 172 -0.49 0.43 -6.52
N VAL A 173 -1.31 1.47 -6.68
CA VAL A 173 -0.88 2.87 -6.72
C VAL A 173 -1.34 3.60 -5.48
N ASP A 174 -0.43 3.92 -4.56
CA ASP A 174 -0.76 4.76 -3.40
C ASP A 174 -0.81 6.25 -3.77
N ASN A 175 -1.47 7.06 -2.94
CA ASN A 175 -1.65 8.50 -3.15
C ASN A 175 -2.17 8.83 -4.57
N THR A 176 -3.15 8.05 -5.06
CA THR A 176 -3.75 8.23 -6.39
C THR A 176 -4.27 9.66 -6.62
N ASP A 177 -4.85 10.29 -5.60
CA ASP A 177 -5.32 11.67 -5.61
C ASP A 177 -4.18 12.65 -5.94
N LEU A 178 -3.02 12.49 -5.33
CA LEU A 178 -1.84 13.32 -5.59
C LEU A 178 -1.28 13.08 -7.00
N LEU A 179 -1.16 11.82 -7.39
CA LEU A 179 -0.69 11.45 -8.74
C LEU A 179 -1.58 12.08 -9.81
N LEU A 180 -2.89 11.93 -9.70
CA LEU A 180 -3.84 12.47 -10.68
C LEU A 180 -3.86 14.01 -10.66
N HIS A 181 -3.67 14.63 -9.48
CA HIS A 181 -3.55 16.09 -9.39
C HIS A 181 -2.31 16.62 -10.14
N ASN A 182 -1.20 15.91 -10.10
CA ASN A 182 0.05 16.32 -10.74
C ASN A 182 0.04 16.14 -12.28
N ILE A 183 -0.73 15.17 -12.77
CA ILE A 183 -0.90 14.94 -14.21
C ILE A 183 -1.88 15.98 -14.79
N GLY A 184 -1.52 16.58 -15.91
CA GLY A 184 -2.34 17.59 -16.57
C GLY A 184 -3.71 17.03 -17.03
N PRO A 185 -4.76 17.88 -17.13
CA PRO A 185 -6.12 17.43 -17.44
C PRO A 185 -6.23 16.64 -18.76
N GLN A 186 -5.51 17.04 -19.80
CA GLN A 186 -5.51 16.32 -21.09
C GLN A 186 -4.94 14.90 -20.94
N GLU A 187 -3.87 14.76 -20.19
CA GLU A 187 -3.25 13.44 -19.94
C GLU A 187 -4.09 12.58 -19.00
N GLN A 188 -4.84 13.18 -18.08
CA GLN A 188 -5.82 12.45 -17.26
C GLN A 188 -6.91 11.80 -18.14
N TRP A 189 -7.42 12.51 -19.15
CA TRP A 189 -8.39 11.95 -20.09
C TRP A 189 -7.79 10.82 -20.93
N THR A 190 -6.55 10.99 -21.37
CA THR A 190 -5.82 9.93 -22.08
C THR A 190 -5.62 8.70 -21.19
N LEU A 191 -5.22 8.88 -19.91
CA LEU A 191 -5.09 7.79 -18.95
C LEU A 191 -6.42 7.07 -18.73
N ARG A 192 -7.52 7.82 -18.56
CA ARG A 192 -8.86 7.23 -18.46
C ARG A 192 -9.21 6.37 -19.67
N GLN A 193 -8.97 6.87 -20.88
CA GLN A 193 -9.23 6.11 -22.10
C GLN A 193 -8.43 4.80 -22.14
N VAL A 194 -7.15 4.84 -21.79
CA VAL A 194 -6.31 3.66 -21.69
C VAL A 194 -6.90 2.68 -20.68
N LEU A 195 -7.20 3.11 -19.46
CA LEU A 195 -7.75 2.23 -18.44
C LEU A 195 -9.12 1.65 -18.81
N GLN A 196 -9.93 2.35 -19.62
CA GLN A 196 -11.21 1.87 -20.12
C GLN A 196 -11.10 0.88 -21.29
N SER A 197 -9.94 0.80 -21.95
CA SER A 197 -9.75 -0.02 -23.14
C SER A 197 -8.76 -1.17 -22.97
N GLU A 198 -7.92 -1.14 -21.92
CA GLU A 198 -6.85 -2.12 -21.72
C GLU A 198 -7.24 -3.23 -20.75
N PRO A 199 -7.63 -4.41 -21.25
CA PRO A 199 -7.98 -5.53 -20.38
C PRO A 199 -6.79 -6.10 -19.61
N GLN A 200 -5.56 -5.75 -20.00
CA GLN A 200 -4.34 -6.17 -19.31
C GLN A 200 -4.06 -5.39 -18.03
N LEU A 201 -4.74 -4.27 -17.81
CA LEU A 201 -4.50 -3.38 -16.68
C LEU A 201 -5.67 -3.39 -15.70
N LEU A 202 -5.37 -3.56 -14.42
CA LEU A 202 -6.32 -3.29 -13.35
C LEU A 202 -5.65 -2.41 -12.30
N TRP A 203 -6.30 -1.30 -11.94
CA TRP A 203 -5.82 -0.35 -10.95
C TRP A 203 -6.54 -0.55 -9.62
N VAL A 204 -5.77 -0.72 -8.56
CA VAL A 204 -6.23 -0.60 -7.17
C VAL A 204 -5.43 0.53 -6.54
N GLY A 205 -6.09 1.65 -6.28
CA GLY A 205 -5.46 2.87 -5.79
C GLY A 205 -5.76 3.15 -4.33
N GLY A 206 -4.88 3.93 -3.67
CA GLY A 206 -5.11 4.52 -2.35
C GLY A 206 -5.31 6.02 -2.47
N SER A 207 -6.32 6.59 -1.81
CA SER A 207 -6.58 8.04 -1.78
C SER A 207 -6.95 8.51 -0.38
N TYR A 208 -6.58 9.74 -0.04
CA TYR A 208 -6.98 10.35 1.23
C TYR A 208 -8.48 10.64 1.28
N GLN A 209 -9.05 11.10 0.18
CA GLN A 209 -10.46 11.43 0.01
C GLN A 209 -10.99 10.87 -1.30
N SER A 210 -12.32 10.80 -1.44
CA SER A 210 -12.92 10.49 -2.73
C SER A 210 -12.50 11.54 -3.75
N LEU A 211 -12.14 11.09 -4.96
CA LEU A 211 -11.84 11.99 -6.07
C LEU A 211 -13.07 12.85 -6.42
N GLU A 212 -14.26 12.35 -6.11
CA GLU A 212 -15.53 13.03 -6.34
C GLU A 212 -15.78 14.20 -5.39
N ALA A 213 -15.16 14.20 -4.19
CA ALA A 213 -15.41 15.21 -3.16
C ALA A 213 -15.04 16.63 -3.59
N ASN A 214 -14.11 16.79 -4.54
CA ASN A 214 -13.67 18.08 -5.09
C ASN A 214 -13.82 18.13 -6.62
N SER A 215 -14.49 17.13 -7.23
CA SER A 215 -14.61 17.00 -8.68
C SER A 215 -15.69 17.90 -9.25
N GLN A 216 -15.40 18.52 -10.40
CA GLN A 216 -16.38 19.17 -11.26
C GLN A 216 -16.88 18.15 -12.29
N TYR A 217 -18.07 18.41 -12.87
CA TYR A 217 -18.71 17.53 -13.87
C TYR A 217 -17.79 17.19 -15.07
N HIS A 218 -16.73 17.93 -15.27
CA HIS A 218 -15.76 17.76 -16.36
C HIS A 218 -14.47 17.04 -15.97
N ASP A 219 -14.36 16.51 -14.76
CA ASP A 219 -13.14 15.85 -14.31
C ASP A 219 -13.02 14.44 -14.88
N ALA A 220 -11.83 14.09 -15.35
CA ALA A 220 -11.57 12.85 -16.06
C ALA A 220 -11.92 11.58 -15.29
N PHE A 221 -11.85 11.60 -13.94
CA PHE A 221 -12.07 10.41 -13.10
C PHE A 221 -13.35 10.46 -12.26
N LEU A 222 -14.30 11.33 -12.62
CA LEU A 222 -15.63 11.30 -12.04
C LEU A 222 -16.31 9.97 -12.36
N ASP A 223 -16.91 9.30 -11.38
CA ASP A 223 -17.60 8.01 -11.49
C ASP A 223 -16.79 6.89 -12.19
N PHE A 224 -15.45 6.97 -12.09
CA PHE A 224 -14.58 6.02 -12.78
C PHE A 224 -14.20 4.83 -11.90
N PHE A 225 -13.86 5.08 -10.64
CA PHE A 225 -13.42 4.06 -9.70
C PHE A 225 -14.58 3.50 -8.87
N ARG A 226 -14.55 2.20 -8.60
CA ARG A 226 -15.34 1.63 -7.50
C ARG A 226 -14.70 2.06 -6.18
N ILE A 227 -15.41 2.86 -5.39
CA ILE A 227 -14.94 3.37 -4.12
C ILE A 227 -15.11 2.30 -3.02
N THR A 228 -14.05 2.06 -2.25
CA THR A 228 -14.08 1.27 -1.02
C THR A 228 -13.59 2.14 0.14
N GLU A 229 -14.52 2.59 0.98
CA GLU A 229 -14.17 3.37 2.16
C GLU A 229 -13.62 2.48 3.27
N LEU A 230 -12.42 2.80 3.74
CA LEU A 230 -11.80 2.14 4.88
C LEU A 230 -12.17 2.87 6.17
N ARG A 231 -12.96 2.20 6.99
CA ARG A 231 -13.41 2.74 8.28
C ARG A 231 -12.37 2.53 9.38
N PRO A 232 -12.40 3.31 10.46
CA PRO A 232 -11.62 3.05 11.66
C PRO A 232 -11.84 1.63 12.20
N LEU A 233 -10.81 1.06 12.84
CA LEU A 233 -10.91 -0.26 13.45
C LEU A 233 -11.99 -0.27 14.54
N SER A 234 -12.78 -1.33 14.58
CA SER A 234 -13.64 -1.66 15.71
C SER A 234 -12.79 -2.04 16.92
N LEU A 235 -13.41 -2.09 18.11
CA LEU A 235 -12.74 -2.56 19.32
C LEU A 235 -12.21 -4.00 19.17
N VAL A 236 -12.96 -4.84 18.47
CA VAL A 236 -12.60 -6.24 18.24
C VAL A 236 -11.36 -6.32 17.35
N GLU A 237 -11.36 -5.60 16.23
CA GLU A 237 -10.23 -5.55 15.30
C GLU A 237 -8.98 -4.92 15.94
N MET A 238 -9.17 -3.85 16.73
CA MET A 238 -8.07 -3.21 17.46
C MET A 238 -7.44 -4.16 18.48
N ARG A 239 -8.27 -4.93 19.22
CA ARG A 239 -7.79 -5.97 20.13
C ARG A 239 -7.04 -7.07 19.40
N GLN A 240 -7.57 -7.56 18.30
CA GLN A 240 -6.90 -8.58 17.47
C GLN A 240 -5.56 -8.07 16.92
N ALA A 241 -5.51 -6.82 16.45
CA ALA A 241 -4.28 -6.21 15.97
C ALA A 241 -3.21 -6.11 17.06
N LEU A 242 -3.56 -5.68 18.28
CA LEU A 242 -2.63 -5.62 19.41
C LEU A 242 -2.08 -7.01 19.79
N LEU A 243 -2.93 -8.04 19.78
CA LEU A 243 -2.51 -9.42 20.08
C LEU A 243 -1.62 -10.00 18.96
N ALA A 244 -1.92 -9.70 17.70
CA ALA A 244 -1.12 -10.11 16.57
C ALA A 244 0.27 -9.43 16.57
N LEU A 245 0.31 -8.12 16.86
CA LEU A 245 1.57 -7.38 17.04
C LEU A 245 2.41 -7.96 18.18
N ALA A 246 1.78 -8.26 19.32
CA ALA A 246 2.48 -8.85 20.47
C ALA A 246 3.06 -10.22 20.14
N HIS A 247 2.31 -11.05 19.40
CA HIS A 247 2.81 -12.36 18.98
C HIS A 247 3.96 -12.23 17.96
N THR A 248 3.79 -11.42 16.95
CA THR A 248 4.77 -11.28 15.85
C THR A 248 6.10 -10.70 16.31
N PHE A 249 6.09 -9.72 17.22
CA PHE A 249 7.31 -9.05 17.68
C PHE A 249 7.87 -9.55 19.01
N GLY A 250 7.07 -10.24 19.82
CA GLY A 250 7.49 -10.68 21.15
C GLY A 250 7.14 -12.14 21.48
N GLY A 251 6.57 -12.87 20.53
CA GLY A 251 6.21 -14.29 20.69
C GLY A 251 5.02 -14.53 21.63
N GLU A 252 4.81 -15.80 21.99
CA GLU A 252 3.65 -16.24 22.80
C GLU A 252 3.59 -15.57 24.19
N ALA A 253 4.75 -15.38 24.84
CA ALA A 253 4.81 -14.75 26.15
C ALA A 253 4.32 -13.31 26.12
N SER A 254 4.74 -12.53 25.13
CA SER A 254 4.29 -11.15 24.92
C SER A 254 2.80 -11.08 24.58
N GLN A 255 2.29 -12.02 23.78
CA GLN A 255 0.87 -12.11 23.47
C GLN A 255 0.04 -12.45 24.72
N ALA A 256 0.51 -13.38 25.56
CA ALA A 256 -0.15 -13.73 26.79
C ALA A 256 -0.18 -12.53 27.78
N GLN A 257 0.92 -11.82 27.90
CA GLN A 257 0.99 -10.60 28.72
C GLN A 257 0.03 -9.51 28.20
N MET A 258 0.00 -9.26 26.90
CA MET A 258 -0.93 -8.29 26.28
C MET A 258 -2.39 -8.69 26.55
N ARG A 259 -2.72 -9.98 26.40
CA ARG A 259 -4.06 -10.51 26.69
C ARG A 259 -4.45 -10.27 28.13
N HIS A 260 -3.55 -10.57 29.07
CA HIS A 260 -3.76 -10.33 30.49
C HIS A 260 -4.00 -8.84 30.81
N GLN A 261 -3.20 -7.93 30.25
CA GLN A 261 -3.37 -6.48 30.43
C GLN A 261 -4.73 -5.99 29.92
N LEU A 262 -5.15 -6.45 28.72
CA LEU A 262 -6.44 -6.07 28.13
C LEU A 262 -7.64 -6.67 28.89
N GLN A 263 -7.45 -7.75 29.64
CA GLN A 263 -8.49 -8.34 30.51
C GLN A 263 -8.51 -7.66 31.90
N ALA A 264 -7.37 -7.32 32.45
CA ALA A 264 -7.27 -6.67 33.76
C ALA A 264 -7.84 -5.24 33.78
N GLN A 265 -7.81 -4.56 32.61
CA GLN A 265 -8.30 -3.18 32.44
C GLN A 265 -9.23 -3.08 31.22
N PRO A 266 -10.45 -3.63 31.29
CA PRO A 266 -11.35 -3.73 30.14
C PRO A 266 -11.79 -2.38 29.56
N GLU A 267 -11.80 -1.30 30.36
CA GLU A 267 -12.15 0.06 29.95
C GLU A 267 -11.01 0.78 29.23
N ARG A 268 -9.79 0.30 29.33
CA ARG A 268 -8.59 0.97 28.75
C ARG A 268 -8.65 0.99 27.22
N LEU A 269 -8.95 -0.14 26.59
CA LEU A 269 -9.01 -0.21 25.13
C LEU A 269 -10.14 0.62 24.51
N PRO A 270 -11.40 0.61 25.02
CA PRO A 270 -12.44 1.51 24.57
C PRO A 270 -12.06 2.99 24.67
N THR A 271 -11.44 3.38 25.79
CA THR A 271 -10.98 4.77 26.00
C THR A 271 -9.90 5.15 24.99
N LEU A 272 -8.89 4.30 24.79
CA LEU A 272 -7.82 4.52 23.82
C LEU A 272 -8.36 4.57 22.38
N ARG A 273 -9.34 3.72 22.05
CA ARG A 273 -10.01 3.75 20.75
C ARG A 273 -10.76 5.06 20.51
N LEU A 274 -11.49 5.54 21.52
CA LEU A 274 -12.20 6.81 21.44
C LEU A 274 -11.25 7.97 21.15
N LEU A 275 -10.11 8.00 21.83
CA LEU A 275 -9.11 9.07 21.74
C LEU A 275 -8.27 8.98 20.45
N SER A 276 -7.96 7.77 19.99
CA SER A 276 -7.19 7.53 18.76
C SER A 276 -8.03 7.50 17.49
N GLY A 277 -9.37 7.53 17.63
CA GLY A 277 -10.29 7.35 16.51
C GLY A 277 -10.26 5.96 15.88
N GLY A 278 -9.60 4.96 16.48
CA GLY A 278 -9.45 3.61 15.92
C GLY A 278 -8.57 3.53 14.67
N ASN A 279 -7.63 4.46 14.50
CA ASN A 279 -6.71 4.45 13.37
C ASN A 279 -5.67 3.32 13.54
N PRO A 280 -5.44 2.45 12.52
CA PRO A 280 -4.45 1.37 12.59
C PRO A 280 -3.03 1.82 12.94
N ARG A 281 -2.56 2.94 12.38
CA ARG A 281 -1.22 3.49 12.71
C ARG A 281 -1.12 3.81 14.19
N THR A 282 -2.14 4.46 14.75
CA THR A 282 -2.21 4.76 16.18
C THR A 282 -2.29 3.48 17.02
N THR A 283 -2.94 2.42 16.51
CA THR A 283 -2.98 1.12 17.18
C THR A 283 -1.58 0.49 17.31
N VAL A 284 -0.73 0.61 16.30
CA VAL A 284 0.68 0.17 16.38
C VAL A 284 1.45 0.97 17.43
N MET A 285 1.24 2.28 17.50
CA MET A 285 1.85 3.13 18.54
C MET A 285 1.40 2.73 19.94
N LEU A 286 0.10 2.47 20.11
CA LEU A 286 -0.46 1.98 21.38
C LEU A 286 0.12 0.62 21.79
N TYR A 287 0.39 -0.26 20.84
CA TYR A 287 1.06 -1.52 21.13
C TYR A 287 2.40 -1.30 21.83
N GLU A 288 3.23 -0.38 21.36
CA GLU A 288 4.54 -0.10 21.97
C GLU A 288 4.41 0.44 23.39
N LEU A 289 3.47 1.35 23.62
CA LEU A 289 3.20 1.87 24.96
C LEU A 289 2.73 0.78 25.93
N LEU A 290 1.87 -0.11 25.47
CA LEU A 290 1.38 -1.23 26.27
C LEU A 290 2.47 -2.29 26.50
N ALA A 291 3.31 -2.55 25.49
CA ALA A 291 4.40 -3.55 25.57
C ALA A 291 5.57 -3.09 26.45
N SER A 292 5.85 -1.77 26.52
CA SER A 292 6.92 -1.22 27.37
C SER A 292 6.64 -1.30 28.87
N GLY A 293 5.48 -1.83 29.25
CA GLY A 293 5.17 -2.09 30.68
C GLY A 293 4.97 -0.85 31.53
N HIS A 294 4.82 0.32 30.93
CA HIS A 294 4.41 1.51 31.66
C HIS A 294 3.01 1.26 32.22
N ALA A 295 2.95 0.79 33.45
CA ALA A 295 1.72 0.61 34.22
C ALA A 295 1.12 1.97 34.56
N GLY A 296 0.90 2.78 33.52
CA GLY A 296 0.37 4.11 33.63
C GLY A 296 -1.13 4.14 33.50
N HIS A 297 -1.71 5.17 34.03
CA HIS A 297 -3.10 5.53 33.76
C HIS A 297 -3.24 5.93 32.27
N VAL A 298 -4.43 5.78 31.69
CA VAL A 298 -4.78 6.20 30.30
C VAL A 298 -4.20 7.58 29.94
N ARG A 299 -4.10 8.47 30.90
CA ARG A 299 -3.52 9.81 30.72
C ARG A 299 -2.03 9.77 30.34
N SER A 300 -1.22 8.96 31.02
CA SER A 300 0.22 8.85 30.70
C SER A 300 0.45 8.15 29.35
N ASP A 301 -0.42 7.21 28.96
CA ASP A 301 -0.38 6.59 27.65
C ASP A 301 -0.66 7.62 26.54
N LEU A 302 -1.60 8.55 26.79
CA LEU A 302 -1.92 9.62 25.87
C LEU A 302 -0.83 10.68 25.75
N GLU A 303 -0.26 11.10 26.88
CA GLU A 303 0.85 12.04 26.90
C GLU A 303 2.04 11.44 26.11
N ALA A 304 2.38 10.17 26.35
CA ALA A 304 3.41 9.47 25.58
C ALA A 304 3.04 9.28 24.09
N LEU A 305 1.76 9.04 23.77
CA LEU A 305 1.29 8.96 22.38
C LEU A 305 1.45 10.31 21.66
N LEU A 306 1.06 11.41 22.30
CA LEU A 306 1.18 12.76 21.75
C LEU A 306 2.65 13.15 21.57
N ASP A 307 3.53 12.82 22.51
CA ASP A 307 4.96 13.07 22.41
C ASP A 307 5.60 12.28 21.27
N ASN A 308 5.18 11.02 21.04
CA ASN A 308 5.66 10.19 19.94
C ASN A 308 5.07 10.61 18.58
N MET A 309 3.87 11.18 18.56
CA MET A 309 3.26 11.69 17.32
C MET A 309 3.84 13.02 16.87
N THR A 310 4.23 13.88 17.79
CA THR A 310 4.70 15.23 17.51
C THR A 310 5.92 15.28 16.56
N PRO A 311 6.98 14.44 16.72
CA PRO A 311 8.10 14.41 15.79
C PRO A 311 7.72 13.95 14.39
N LEU A 312 6.80 12.97 14.28
CA LEU A 312 6.32 12.44 12.99
C LEU A 312 5.47 13.47 12.22
N TYR A 313 4.77 14.36 12.94
CA TYR A 313 4.03 15.47 12.33
C TYR A 313 4.96 16.64 11.98
N LYS A 314 5.94 16.96 12.83
CA LYS A 314 6.92 18.03 12.57
C LYS A 314 7.81 17.74 11.37
N ALA A 315 8.33 16.51 11.22
CA ALA A 315 9.16 16.09 10.09
C ALA A 315 8.45 16.12 8.72
N ARG A 316 7.16 16.47 8.68
CA ARG A 316 6.33 16.54 7.47
C ARG A 316 5.78 17.94 7.19
N LEU A 317 6.05 18.89 8.06
CA LEU A 317 5.71 20.31 7.90
C LEU A 317 6.92 21.15 7.48
N ASP A 318 8.13 20.59 7.62
CA ASP A 318 9.41 21.08 7.11
C ASP A 318 9.73 20.43 5.75
#